data_bfe290172601bbff42fe9a0f53b7565a
#
_entry.id   bfe290172601bbff42fe9a0f53b7565a
#
_cell.length_a   1.000
_cell.length_b   1.000
_cell.length_c   1.000
_cell.angle_alpha   90.00
_cell.angle_beta   90.00
_cell.angle_gamma   90.00
#
_symmetry.space_group_name_H-M   'P 1'
#
loop_
_entity.id
_entity.type
_entity.pdbx_description
1 polymer ?
#
loop_
_entity_poly.entity_id
_entity_poly.type
_entity_poly.pdbx_seq_one_letter_code
_entity_poly.pdbx_strand_id
1 'polypeptide(L)'
;ELSELIFSQKIHNNKRPALFFDRDGVLIKDCNYISDPDNVILEKCSKSLVRFAYNQGWIIIIVSNQSGISRKLLSWEDYSKITDKMINLFGKPNPFYGIYANSQGPKSLDKFWRKPNPNMILKAAEVFNIDLNNSILIGDRKSDILAGLQSGIKLIIHVKTGHGFEERKEVINLEKNYSEDFKFINIDNLCEFPKKFLYKIL
;
A
#
# COMPACT_ATOMS: atom_id res chain seq x y z
N GLU A 1 -1.02 -0.88 -17.90
CA GLU A 1 -1.72 -2.10 -17.49
C GLU A 1 -1.89 -2.14 -15.99
N LEU A 2 -2.97 -2.73 -15.53
CA LEU A 2 -3.27 -3.04 -14.14
C LEU A 2 -3.19 -4.54 -13.93
N SER A 3 -2.48 -4.99 -12.89
CA SER A 3 -2.54 -6.35 -12.37
C SER A 3 -3.38 -6.36 -11.10
N GLU A 4 -4.34 -7.26 -11.03
CA GLU A 4 -5.21 -7.48 -9.86
C GLU A 4 -5.07 -8.92 -9.39
N LEU A 5 -4.66 -9.10 -8.13
CA LEU A 5 -4.65 -10.39 -7.45
C LEU A 5 -5.65 -10.34 -6.29
N ILE A 6 -6.73 -11.13 -6.40
CA ILE A 6 -7.80 -11.17 -5.41
C ILE A 6 -7.76 -12.53 -4.70
N PHE A 7 -7.57 -12.52 -3.39
CA PHE A 7 -7.39 -13.74 -2.58
C PHE A 7 -8.60 -14.10 -1.73
N SER A 8 -9.48 -13.16 -1.45
CA SER A 8 -10.68 -13.41 -0.64
C SER A 8 -11.92 -12.98 -1.39
N GLN A 9 -12.89 -13.89 -1.49
CA GLN A 9 -14.21 -13.63 -2.08
C GLN A 9 -15.28 -13.31 -1.03
N LYS A 10 -14.93 -13.16 0.25
CA LYS A 10 -15.88 -12.76 1.28
C LYS A 10 -16.21 -11.28 1.13
N ILE A 11 -17.17 -10.98 0.28
CA ILE A 11 -17.82 -9.68 0.23
C ILE A 11 -18.73 -9.59 1.45
N HIS A 12 -18.48 -8.62 2.31
CA HIS A 12 -19.32 -8.36 3.46
C HIS A 12 -20.42 -7.37 3.07
N ASN A 13 -21.66 -7.62 3.54
CA ASN A 13 -22.78 -6.71 3.29
C ASN A 13 -22.54 -5.31 3.92
N ASN A 14 -21.83 -5.26 5.04
CA ASN A 14 -21.44 -4.02 5.68
C ASN A 14 -20.04 -3.57 5.22
N LYS A 15 -19.88 -2.27 4.99
CA LYS A 15 -18.57 -1.68 4.69
C LYS A 15 -17.60 -1.91 5.85
N ARG A 16 -16.37 -2.29 5.53
CA ARG A 16 -15.30 -2.52 6.50
C ARG A 16 -14.09 -1.66 6.16
N PRO A 17 -13.38 -1.14 7.16
CA PRO A 17 -12.14 -0.40 6.91
C PRO A 17 -11.02 -1.30 6.43
N ALA A 18 -10.08 -0.72 5.71
CA ALA A 18 -8.90 -1.40 5.18
C ALA A 18 -7.60 -0.67 5.55
N LEU A 19 -6.52 -1.44 5.62
CA LEU A 19 -5.17 -0.94 5.53
C LEU A 19 -4.68 -1.05 4.09
N PHE A 20 -4.39 0.08 3.48
CA PHE A 20 -3.75 0.17 2.18
C PHE A 20 -2.25 0.39 2.38
N PHE A 21 -1.45 -0.46 1.77
CA PHE A 21 0.01 -0.37 1.81
C PHE A 21 0.58 -0.14 0.42
N ASP A 22 1.59 0.73 0.29
CA ASP A 22 2.53 0.53 -0.78
C ASP A 22 3.39 -0.71 -0.50
N ARG A 23 4.03 -1.26 -1.53
CA ARG A 23 4.84 -2.47 -1.44
C ARG A 23 6.29 -2.15 -1.11
N ASP A 24 6.97 -1.48 -2.05
CA ASP A 24 8.42 -1.24 -2.02
C ASP A 24 8.72 -0.07 -1.06
N GLY A 25 9.66 -0.24 -0.14
CA GLY A 25 9.96 0.73 0.91
C GLY A 25 8.99 0.73 2.10
N VAL A 26 7.88 -0.02 2.03
CA VAL A 26 6.88 -0.11 3.11
C VAL A 26 6.75 -1.52 3.65
N LEU A 27 6.38 -2.49 2.83
CA LEU A 27 6.24 -3.90 3.22
C LEU A 27 7.53 -4.68 3.01
N ILE A 28 8.22 -4.43 1.91
CA ILE A 28 9.52 -4.97 1.57
C ILE A 28 10.51 -3.84 1.33
N LYS A 29 11.80 -4.12 1.52
CA LYS A 29 12.86 -3.15 1.23
C LYS A 29 12.84 -2.77 -0.24
N ASP A 30 12.96 -1.47 -0.52
CA ASP A 30 13.17 -1.00 -1.89
C ASP A 30 14.64 -1.24 -2.28
N CYS A 31 14.85 -2.13 -3.24
CA CYS A 31 16.18 -2.49 -3.76
C CYS A 31 16.32 -2.14 -5.25
N ASN A 32 15.67 -1.06 -5.71
CA ASN A 32 15.75 -0.60 -7.10
C ASN A 32 15.49 -1.72 -8.14
N TYR A 33 14.20 -2.09 -8.30
CA TYR A 33 13.72 -3.09 -9.25
C TYR A 33 14.22 -4.53 -8.96
N ILE A 34 13.74 -5.09 -7.85
CA ILE A 34 13.97 -6.49 -7.51
C ILE A 34 13.44 -7.37 -8.66
N SER A 35 14.33 -8.18 -9.25
CA SER A 35 13.97 -9.17 -10.27
C SER A 35 14.15 -10.60 -9.77
N ASP A 36 14.94 -10.80 -8.70
CA ASP A 36 15.19 -12.10 -8.07
C ASP A 36 14.37 -12.21 -6.78
N PRO A 37 13.48 -13.23 -6.66
CA PRO A 37 12.69 -13.45 -5.45
C PRO A 37 13.53 -13.68 -4.18
N ASP A 38 14.75 -14.17 -4.29
CA ASP A 38 15.60 -14.39 -3.12
C ASP A 38 16.12 -13.09 -2.49
N ASN A 39 16.06 -11.99 -3.22
CA ASN A 39 16.37 -10.65 -2.73
C ASN A 39 15.19 -9.97 -2.01
N VAL A 40 14.04 -10.62 -1.89
CA VAL A 40 12.89 -10.06 -1.17
C VAL A 40 13.13 -10.10 0.33
N ILE A 41 13.30 -8.92 0.91
CA ILE A 41 13.50 -8.73 2.36
C ILE A 41 12.34 -7.90 2.90
N LEU A 42 11.70 -8.38 3.95
CA LEU A 42 10.63 -7.63 4.62
C LEU A 42 11.19 -6.37 5.32
N GLU A 43 10.46 -5.28 5.23
CA GLU A 43 10.72 -4.11 6.07
C GLU A 43 10.48 -4.43 7.56
N LYS A 44 11.23 -3.73 8.41
CA LYS A 44 11.17 -3.92 9.86
C LYS A 44 9.73 -3.74 10.36
N CYS A 45 9.25 -4.68 11.16
CA CYS A 45 7.91 -4.74 11.72
C CYS A 45 6.75 -4.87 10.71
N SER A 46 6.99 -4.96 9.39
CA SER A 46 5.92 -5.11 8.40
C SER A 46 5.09 -6.37 8.65
N LYS A 47 5.75 -7.52 8.85
CA LYS A 47 5.08 -8.79 9.14
C LYS A 47 4.24 -8.73 10.41
N SER A 48 4.80 -8.19 11.49
CA SER A 48 4.10 -8.14 12.78
C SER A 48 2.88 -7.22 12.72
N LEU A 49 2.99 -6.06 12.03
CA LEU A 49 1.88 -5.14 11.86
C LEU A 49 0.77 -5.73 11.00
N VAL A 50 1.11 -6.28 9.83
CA VAL A 50 0.13 -6.89 8.91
C VAL A 50 -0.59 -8.05 9.58
N ARG A 51 0.15 -8.94 10.28
CA ARG A 51 -0.46 -10.05 11.02
C ARG A 51 -1.36 -9.58 12.16
N PHE A 52 -0.94 -8.56 12.90
CA PHE A 52 -1.76 -7.98 13.95
C PHE A 52 -3.06 -7.40 13.37
N ALA A 53 -2.98 -6.59 12.32
CA ALA A 53 -4.16 -6.01 11.67
C ALA A 53 -5.09 -7.09 11.10
N TYR A 54 -4.55 -8.12 10.44
CA TYR A 54 -5.31 -9.25 9.94
C TYR A 54 -6.10 -9.96 11.06
N ASN A 55 -5.46 -10.19 12.21
CA ASN A 55 -6.09 -10.82 13.36
C ASN A 55 -7.16 -9.93 14.02
N GLN A 56 -7.07 -8.60 13.85
CA GLN A 56 -8.11 -7.65 14.26
C GLN A 56 -9.23 -7.50 13.21
N GLY A 57 -9.20 -8.29 12.14
CA GLY A 57 -10.24 -8.31 11.12
C GLY A 57 -10.13 -7.22 10.05
N TRP A 58 -9.00 -6.50 9.94
CA TRP A 58 -8.80 -5.51 8.89
C TRP A 58 -8.67 -6.15 7.50
N ILE A 59 -9.23 -5.49 6.49
CA ILE A 59 -8.96 -5.80 5.09
C ILE A 59 -7.56 -5.26 4.76
N ILE A 60 -6.67 -6.09 4.24
CA ILE A 60 -5.30 -5.68 3.90
C ILE A 60 -5.15 -5.66 2.39
N ILE A 61 -4.84 -4.48 1.84
CA ILE A 61 -4.70 -4.24 0.40
C ILE A 61 -3.32 -3.67 0.10
N ILE A 62 -2.71 -4.14 -0.99
CA ILE A 62 -1.48 -3.56 -1.54
C ILE A 62 -1.82 -2.79 -2.80
N VAL A 63 -1.28 -1.56 -2.93
CA VAL A 63 -1.41 -0.69 -4.11
C VAL A 63 -0.03 -0.18 -4.52
N SER A 64 0.51 -0.64 -5.65
CA SER A 64 1.92 -0.40 -6.00
C SER A 64 2.13 0.09 -7.43
N ASN A 65 3.05 1.05 -7.60
CA ASN A 65 3.53 1.51 -8.90
C ASN A 65 4.76 0.71 -9.32
N GLN A 66 4.63 -0.17 -10.32
CA GLN A 66 5.67 -1.05 -10.83
C GLN A 66 6.23 -0.59 -12.18
N SER A 67 6.75 0.62 -12.24
CA SER A 67 7.25 1.23 -13.48
C SER A 67 8.46 0.51 -14.11
N GLY A 68 9.13 -0.37 -13.38
CA GLY A 68 10.18 -1.23 -13.92
C GLY A 68 9.70 -2.13 -15.06
N ILE A 69 8.42 -2.53 -15.02
CA ILE A 69 7.82 -3.38 -16.06
C ILE A 69 7.74 -2.63 -17.40
N SER A 70 7.22 -1.40 -17.41
CA SER A 70 7.17 -0.59 -18.64
C SER A 70 8.56 -0.21 -19.18
N ARG A 71 9.57 -0.20 -18.30
CA ARG A 71 10.96 0.05 -18.67
C ARG A 71 11.71 -1.22 -19.06
N LYS A 72 11.05 -2.39 -19.06
CA LYS A 72 11.65 -3.69 -19.36
C LYS A 72 12.81 -4.08 -18.42
N LEU A 73 12.78 -3.59 -17.18
CA LEU A 73 13.75 -3.94 -16.12
C LEU A 73 13.32 -5.19 -15.36
N LEU A 74 12.04 -5.53 -15.40
CA LEU A 74 11.45 -6.77 -14.91
C LEU A 74 10.20 -7.08 -15.74
N SER A 75 9.82 -8.35 -15.80
CA SER A 75 8.58 -8.81 -16.43
C SER A 75 7.44 -8.93 -15.43
N TRP A 76 6.20 -9.12 -15.91
CA TRP A 76 5.08 -9.50 -15.07
C TRP A 76 5.28 -10.86 -14.41
N GLU A 77 6.02 -11.77 -15.05
CA GLU A 77 6.38 -13.07 -14.46
C GLU A 77 7.33 -12.90 -13.28
N ASP A 78 8.37 -12.06 -13.39
CA ASP A 78 9.27 -11.74 -12.28
C ASP A 78 8.50 -11.09 -11.13
N TYR A 79 7.62 -10.13 -11.45
CA TYR A 79 6.74 -9.49 -10.47
C TYR A 79 5.87 -10.52 -9.74
N SER A 80 5.32 -11.51 -10.44
CA SER A 80 4.51 -12.58 -9.83
C SER A 80 5.35 -13.40 -8.85
N LYS A 81 6.55 -13.86 -9.27
CA LYS A 81 7.46 -14.64 -8.41
C LYS A 81 7.85 -13.87 -7.14
N ILE A 82 8.15 -12.56 -7.28
CA ILE A 82 8.47 -11.68 -6.16
C ILE A 82 7.26 -11.54 -5.22
N THR A 83 6.08 -11.38 -5.77
CA THR A 83 4.83 -11.25 -5.01
C THR A 83 4.53 -12.54 -4.24
N ASP A 84 4.68 -13.71 -4.86
CA ASP A 84 4.50 -15.01 -4.21
C ASP A 84 5.50 -15.20 -3.06
N LYS A 85 6.77 -14.83 -3.29
CA LYS A 85 7.80 -14.88 -2.23
C LYS A 85 7.44 -13.96 -1.08
N MET A 86 7.02 -12.73 -1.36
CA MET A 86 6.56 -11.78 -0.34
C MET A 86 5.40 -12.37 0.47
N ILE A 87 4.35 -12.86 -0.18
CA ILE A 87 3.18 -13.46 0.49
C ILE A 87 3.62 -14.61 1.41
N ASN A 88 4.51 -15.49 0.93
CA ASN A 88 5.04 -16.59 1.72
C ASN A 88 5.80 -16.13 2.97
N LEU A 89 6.56 -15.03 2.88
CA LEU A 89 7.27 -14.43 4.02
C LEU A 89 6.31 -13.89 5.09
N PHE A 90 5.14 -13.38 4.69
CA PHE A 90 4.09 -12.98 5.64
C PHE A 90 3.44 -14.17 6.33
N GLY A 91 3.49 -15.36 5.75
CA GLY A 91 3.03 -16.63 6.35
C GLY A 91 1.56 -16.93 6.09
N LYS A 92 1.09 -18.06 6.64
CA LYS A 92 -0.27 -18.57 6.44
C LYS A 92 -1.16 -18.28 7.64
N PRO A 93 -2.49 -18.12 7.45
CA PRO A 93 -3.14 -17.91 6.16
C PRO A 93 -2.65 -16.63 5.49
N ASN A 94 -2.77 -16.50 4.14
CA ASN A 94 -2.42 -15.26 3.44
C ASN A 94 -3.21 -14.07 4.04
N PRO A 95 -2.54 -13.02 4.53
CA PRO A 95 -3.23 -11.89 5.17
C PRO A 95 -3.82 -10.88 4.17
N PHE A 96 -3.38 -10.91 2.91
CA PHE A 96 -3.80 -9.94 1.89
C PHE A 96 -5.12 -10.36 1.26
N TYR A 97 -6.03 -9.40 1.09
CA TYR A 97 -7.29 -9.56 0.36
C TYR A 97 -7.10 -9.29 -1.13
N GLY A 98 -6.29 -8.29 -1.47
CA GLY A 98 -5.99 -7.95 -2.85
C GLY A 98 -4.66 -7.23 -3.01
N ILE A 99 -4.05 -7.38 -4.17
CA ILE A 99 -2.83 -6.70 -4.59
C ILE A 99 -3.08 -6.08 -5.95
N TYR A 100 -2.93 -4.77 -6.04
CA TYR A 100 -3.11 -3.98 -7.25
C TYR A 100 -1.77 -3.36 -7.64
N ALA A 101 -1.31 -3.63 -8.86
CA ALA A 101 -0.05 -3.11 -9.36
C ALA A 101 -0.22 -2.49 -10.75
N ASN A 102 0.38 -1.32 -10.93
CA ASN A 102 0.37 -0.61 -12.19
C ASN A 102 1.78 -0.56 -12.80
N SER A 103 1.91 -0.97 -14.07
CA SER A 103 3.19 -0.98 -14.79
C SER A 103 3.59 0.36 -15.40
N GLN A 104 2.65 1.30 -15.54
CA GLN A 104 2.90 2.55 -16.28
C GLN A 104 3.95 3.42 -15.59
N GLY A 105 4.84 3.99 -16.40
CA GLY A 105 5.89 4.89 -15.93
C GLY A 105 5.37 6.32 -15.72
N PRO A 106 6.18 7.19 -15.07
CA PRO A 106 5.80 8.59 -14.83
C PRO A 106 5.64 9.42 -16.11
N LYS A 107 6.24 8.98 -17.22
CA LYS A 107 6.15 9.62 -18.55
C LYS A 107 5.07 9.01 -19.45
N SER A 108 4.31 8.02 -18.98
CA SER A 108 3.20 7.44 -19.75
C SER A 108 2.12 8.47 -20.01
N LEU A 109 1.50 8.43 -21.20
CA LEU A 109 0.35 9.27 -21.55
C LEU A 109 -0.88 8.85 -20.74
N ASP A 110 -1.12 7.55 -20.64
CA ASP A 110 -2.15 6.99 -19.77
C ASP A 110 -1.56 6.74 -18.37
N LYS A 111 -2.13 7.39 -17.36
CA LYS A 111 -1.75 7.25 -15.94
C LYS A 111 -2.94 6.87 -15.08
N PHE A 112 -4.03 6.41 -15.67
CA PHE A 112 -5.29 6.18 -14.98
C PHE A 112 -5.13 5.34 -13.70
N TRP A 113 -4.34 4.28 -13.76
CA TRP A 113 -4.09 3.40 -12.60
C TRP A 113 -2.89 3.80 -11.75
N ARG A 114 -2.05 4.70 -12.25
CA ARG A 114 -0.80 5.05 -11.58
C ARG A 114 -1.03 6.06 -10.45
N LYS A 115 -0.56 5.78 -9.23
CA LYS A 115 -0.46 6.76 -8.15
C LYS A 115 0.37 7.99 -8.62
N PRO A 116 -0.09 9.23 -8.40
CA PRO A 116 -1.05 9.66 -7.37
C PRO A 116 -2.54 9.49 -7.71
N ASN A 117 -2.93 8.97 -8.88
CA ASN A 117 -4.34 8.69 -9.12
C ASN A 117 -4.88 7.65 -8.13
N PRO A 118 -6.10 7.82 -7.60
CA PRO A 118 -6.66 6.97 -6.55
C PRO A 118 -7.25 5.65 -7.08
N ASN A 119 -7.23 5.40 -8.38
CA ASN A 119 -8.09 4.39 -9.02
C ASN A 119 -7.83 2.95 -8.56
N MET A 120 -6.58 2.59 -8.20
CA MET A 120 -6.32 1.27 -7.59
C MET A 120 -7.00 1.13 -6.22
N ILE A 121 -7.01 2.21 -5.42
CA ILE A 121 -7.68 2.24 -4.11
C ILE A 121 -9.19 2.16 -4.28
N LEU A 122 -9.75 2.96 -5.19
CA LEU A 122 -11.19 2.99 -5.49
C LEU A 122 -11.67 1.65 -6.03
N LYS A 123 -10.88 1.00 -6.90
CA LYS A 123 -11.20 -0.33 -7.41
C LYS A 123 -11.22 -1.38 -6.31
N ALA A 124 -10.23 -1.37 -5.43
CA ALA A 124 -10.22 -2.25 -4.26
C ALA A 124 -11.43 -1.99 -3.34
N ALA A 125 -11.78 -0.71 -3.13
CA ALA A 125 -12.93 -0.35 -2.31
C ALA A 125 -14.27 -0.85 -2.88
N GLU A 126 -14.42 -0.81 -4.21
CA GLU A 126 -15.56 -1.39 -4.92
C GLU A 126 -15.63 -2.91 -4.72
N VAL A 127 -14.51 -3.62 -5.00
CA VAL A 127 -14.44 -5.09 -4.98
C VAL A 127 -14.70 -5.66 -3.58
N PHE A 128 -14.16 -5.02 -2.54
CA PHE A 128 -14.21 -5.54 -1.16
C PHE A 128 -15.20 -4.79 -0.26
N ASN A 129 -16.03 -3.89 -0.80
CA ASN A 129 -16.97 -3.05 -0.06
C ASN A 129 -16.29 -2.31 1.12
N ILE A 130 -15.21 -1.57 0.81
CA ILE A 130 -14.38 -0.91 1.83
C ILE A 130 -14.94 0.44 2.23
N ASP A 131 -14.89 0.73 3.54
CA ASP A 131 -15.15 2.06 4.11
C ASP A 131 -13.85 2.87 4.07
N LEU A 132 -13.70 3.70 3.04
CA LEU A 132 -12.49 4.52 2.85
C LEU A 132 -12.32 5.58 3.94
N ASN A 133 -13.41 6.14 4.49
CA ASN A 133 -13.32 7.16 5.54
C ASN A 133 -12.69 6.62 6.83
N ASN A 134 -12.91 5.35 7.14
CA ASN A 134 -12.34 4.67 8.30
C ASN A 134 -11.09 3.85 7.97
N SER A 135 -10.62 3.91 6.71
CA SER A 135 -9.41 3.21 6.25
C SER A 135 -8.14 4.00 6.52
N ILE A 136 -7.01 3.32 6.41
CA ILE A 136 -5.67 3.89 6.61
C ILE A 136 -4.82 3.61 5.37
N LEU A 137 -4.12 4.62 4.87
CA LEU A 137 -3.09 4.43 3.85
C LEU A 137 -1.71 4.60 4.48
N ILE A 138 -0.78 3.73 4.09
CA ILE A 138 0.62 3.75 4.53
C ILE A 138 1.50 3.72 3.28
N GLY A 139 2.31 4.75 3.11
CA GLY A 139 3.21 4.90 1.97
C GLY A 139 4.50 5.64 2.33
N ASP A 140 5.51 5.50 1.50
CA ASP A 140 6.80 6.18 1.63
C ASP A 140 6.94 7.38 0.67
N ARG A 141 6.07 7.45 -0.36
CA ARG A 141 6.14 8.49 -1.38
C ARG A 141 4.98 9.46 -1.32
N LYS A 142 5.23 10.69 -1.73
CA LYS A 142 4.20 11.72 -1.94
C LYS A 142 3.06 11.23 -2.85
N SER A 143 3.38 10.40 -3.86
CA SER A 143 2.38 9.84 -4.76
C SER A 143 1.39 8.92 -4.04
N ASP A 144 1.82 8.20 -3.00
CA ASP A 144 0.97 7.35 -2.17
C ASP A 144 0.03 8.21 -1.34
N ILE A 145 0.61 9.22 -0.69
CA ILE A 145 -0.12 10.15 0.16
C ILE A 145 -1.23 10.84 -0.65
N LEU A 146 -0.90 11.37 -1.83
CA LEU A 146 -1.88 12.00 -2.72
C LEU A 146 -2.95 11.02 -3.19
N ALA A 147 -2.60 9.76 -3.51
CA ALA A 147 -3.60 8.75 -3.89
C ALA A 147 -4.56 8.46 -2.74
N GLY A 148 -4.07 8.37 -1.50
CA GLY A 148 -4.90 8.22 -0.31
C GLY A 148 -5.85 9.39 -0.09
N LEU A 149 -5.33 10.62 -0.15
CA LEU A 149 -6.14 11.83 0.00
C LEU A 149 -7.25 11.90 -1.06
N GLN A 150 -6.91 11.69 -2.33
CA GLN A 150 -7.84 11.74 -3.44
C GLN A 150 -8.88 10.61 -3.42
N SER A 151 -8.59 9.50 -2.76
CA SER A 151 -9.55 8.41 -2.55
C SER A 151 -10.53 8.66 -1.39
N GLY A 152 -10.28 9.67 -0.56
CA GLY A 152 -11.11 9.98 0.62
C GLY A 152 -10.66 9.28 1.91
N ILE A 153 -9.51 8.60 1.92
CA ILE A 153 -8.95 8.02 3.15
C ILE A 153 -8.53 9.14 4.09
N LYS A 154 -9.05 9.13 5.31
CA LYS A 154 -8.87 10.21 6.30
C LYS A 154 -7.62 10.07 7.16
N LEU A 155 -7.07 8.87 7.32
CA LEU A 155 -5.84 8.64 8.07
C LEU A 155 -4.71 8.21 7.14
N ILE A 156 -3.71 9.08 7.01
CA ILE A 156 -2.56 8.90 6.13
C ILE A 156 -1.31 8.76 6.99
N ILE A 157 -0.55 7.72 6.75
CA ILE A 157 0.71 7.46 7.45
C ILE A 157 1.86 7.46 6.44
N HIS A 158 2.81 8.34 6.65
CA HIS A 158 4.04 8.39 5.85
C HIS A 158 5.19 7.77 6.64
N VAL A 159 5.83 6.75 6.06
CA VAL A 159 7.02 6.11 6.62
C VAL A 159 8.29 6.71 6.00
N LYS A 160 9.40 6.67 6.74
CA LYS A 160 10.69 7.21 6.30
C LYS A 160 11.58 6.19 5.60
N THR A 161 11.16 4.92 5.61
CA THR A 161 11.79 3.83 4.84
C THR A 161 11.63 4.05 3.34
N GLY A 162 12.31 3.29 2.52
CA GLY A 162 12.28 3.46 1.07
C GLY A 162 12.71 4.87 0.62
N HIS A 163 11.88 5.54 -0.16
CA HIS A 163 12.07 6.93 -0.57
C HIS A 163 11.54 7.95 0.45
N GLY A 164 10.99 7.49 1.54
CA GLY A 164 10.33 8.37 2.51
C GLY A 164 11.29 9.36 3.18
N PHE A 165 12.58 9.03 3.28
CA PHE A 165 13.57 9.99 3.81
C PHE A 165 13.69 11.21 2.91
N GLU A 166 13.85 11.00 1.62
CA GLU A 166 13.99 12.07 0.61
C GLU A 166 12.70 12.88 0.44
N GLU A 167 11.55 12.19 0.44
CA GLU A 167 10.25 12.81 0.18
C GLU A 167 9.56 13.38 1.43
N ARG A 168 10.07 13.13 2.65
CA ARG A 168 9.47 13.59 3.93
C ARG A 168 9.16 15.08 3.95
N LYS A 169 10.08 15.90 3.47
CA LYS A 169 9.90 17.37 3.48
C LYS A 169 8.72 17.80 2.59
N GLU A 170 8.57 17.17 1.44
CA GLU A 170 7.46 17.44 0.53
C GLU A 170 6.13 16.98 1.11
N VAL A 171 6.11 15.83 1.78
CA VAL A 171 4.92 15.30 2.45
C VAL A 171 4.48 16.22 3.59
N ILE A 172 5.41 16.69 4.43
CA ILE A 172 5.09 17.67 5.49
C ILE A 172 4.52 18.97 4.94
N ASN A 173 5.03 19.43 3.79
CA ASN A 173 4.47 20.62 3.14
C ASN A 173 3.06 20.37 2.57
N LEU A 174 2.81 19.16 2.07
CA LEU A 174 1.49 18.75 1.60
C LEU A 174 0.49 18.69 2.77
N GLU A 175 0.90 18.14 3.91
CA GLU A 175 0.08 18.04 5.12
C GLU A 175 -0.53 19.39 5.52
N LYS A 176 0.23 20.49 5.45
CA LYS A 176 -0.24 21.83 5.79
C LYS A 176 -1.44 22.29 4.96
N ASN A 177 -1.60 21.77 3.75
CA ASN A 177 -2.69 22.13 2.85
C ASN A 177 -3.97 21.30 3.06
N TYR A 178 -3.88 20.20 3.82
CA TYR A 178 -4.96 19.21 3.98
C TYR A 178 -5.31 18.92 5.45
N SER A 179 -4.71 19.60 6.42
CA SER A 179 -4.76 19.26 7.85
C SER A 179 -6.16 19.34 8.50
N GLU A 180 -7.10 20.11 7.93
CA GLU A 180 -8.43 20.27 8.53
C GLU A 180 -9.30 19.02 8.38
N ASP A 181 -9.22 18.34 7.23
CA ASP A 181 -10.07 17.20 6.89
C ASP A 181 -9.39 15.83 7.06
N PHE A 182 -8.07 15.83 7.18
CA PHE A 182 -7.25 14.61 7.15
C PHE A 182 -6.29 14.56 8.33
N LYS A 183 -6.04 13.35 8.79
CA LYS A 183 -5.06 13.09 9.84
C LYS A 183 -3.79 12.49 9.24
N PHE A 184 -2.68 13.20 9.43
CA PHE A 184 -1.36 12.74 9.01
C PHE A 184 -0.55 12.25 10.20
N ILE A 185 0.19 11.18 10.00
CA ILE A 185 1.15 10.66 10.99
C ILE A 185 2.44 10.33 10.25
N ASN A 186 3.52 10.96 10.68
CA ASN A 186 4.85 10.73 10.15
C ASN A 186 5.62 9.83 11.12
N ILE A 187 6.05 8.64 10.67
CA ILE A 187 6.83 7.69 11.45
C ILE A 187 8.13 7.36 10.73
N ASP A 188 9.12 6.87 11.45
CA ASP A 188 10.39 6.48 10.83
C ASP A 188 10.29 5.08 10.19
N ASN A 189 9.57 4.17 10.83
CA ASN A 189 9.31 2.82 10.30
C ASN A 189 8.04 2.22 10.92
N LEU A 190 7.60 1.07 10.41
CA LEU A 190 6.35 0.43 10.83
C LEU A 190 6.31 -0.04 12.29
N CYS A 191 7.45 -0.09 13.00
CA CYS A 191 7.46 -0.41 14.44
C CYS A 191 6.78 0.69 15.27
N GLU A 192 6.75 1.92 14.75
CA GLU A 192 6.15 3.08 15.40
C GLU A 192 4.67 3.25 15.08
N PHE A 193 4.10 2.35 14.26
CA PHE A 193 2.69 2.41 13.88
C PHE A 193 1.79 2.43 15.13
N PRO A 194 0.88 3.42 15.25
CA PRO A 194 0.04 3.56 16.44
C PRO A 194 -1.09 2.50 16.44
N LYS A 195 -0.80 1.32 16.99
CA LYS A 195 -1.72 0.16 17.00
C LYS A 195 -3.11 0.45 17.56
N LYS A 196 -3.26 1.53 18.36
CA LYS A 196 -4.58 1.96 18.88
C LYS A 196 -5.63 2.17 17.79
N PHE A 197 -5.23 2.49 16.56
CA PHE A 197 -6.15 2.66 15.44
C PHE A 197 -6.71 1.33 14.93
N LEU A 198 -6.09 0.21 15.27
CA LEU A 198 -6.51 -1.11 14.79
C LEU A 198 -7.51 -1.81 15.73
N TYR A 199 -7.74 -1.30 16.93
CA TYR A 199 -8.64 -1.93 17.91
C TYR A 199 -10.14 -1.65 17.70
N LYS A 200 -10.55 -0.95 16.65
CA LYS A 200 -11.93 -0.44 16.48
C LYS A 200 -12.85 -1.30 15.60
N ILE A 201 -12.50 -2.55 15.26
CA ILE A 201 -13.29 -3.38 14.33
C ILE A 201 -14.01 -4.53 15.03
N LEU A 202 -14.37 -4.37 16.27
CA LEU A 202 -15.28 -5.32 16.93
C LEU A 202 -16.69 -4.78 16.95
#